data_edb845ac35b4a783e55e58cad8feba4c
#
_entry.id   edb845ac35b4a783e55e58cad8feba4c
#
_cell.length_a   1.000
_cell.length_b   1.000
_cell.length_c   1.000
_cell.angle_alpha   90.00
_cell.angle_beta   90.00
_cell.angle_gamma   90.00
#
_symmetry.space_group_name_H-M   'P 1'
#
loop_
_entity.id
_entity.type
_entity.pdbx_description
1 polymer ?
#
loop_
_entity_poly.entity_id
_entity_poly.type
_entity_poly.pdbx_seq_one_letter_code
_entity_poly.pdbx_strand_id
1 'polypeptide(L)'
;MSSYIDKFQGRFIGVMQWEDCNALLENLINNPDDWYLYDTLTQAPTTTVTAEVFVENINKIKTVLTEEHQERYCGIVYTDDLKTPSFVKIFHPNNLGKTCGSSEHPPIPQWLLSKIPPEDVIEKFGPPEEEKGFVSKFLKL
;
A
#
# COMPACT_ATOMS: atom_id res chain seq x y z
N MET A 1 -9.82 16.08 -12.97
CA MET A 1 -9.84 14.61 -13.04
C MET A 1 -8.82 14.01 -12.10
N SER A 2 -9.29 13.03 -11.33
CA SER A 2 -8.44 12.40 -10.34
C SER A 2 -7.83 11.13 -10.91
N SER A 3 -6.67 11.23 -11.52
CA SER A 3 -5.99 10.06 -12.08
C SER A 3 -5.61 9.05 -11.00
N TYR A 4 -5.23 9.55 -9.84
CA TYR A 4 -4.79 8.67 -8.76
C TYR A 4 -5.94 7.81 -8.21
N ILE A 5 -7.06 8.44 -7.90
CA ILE A 5 -8.23 7.73 -7.37
C ILE A 5 -8.78 6.75 -8.41
N ASP A 6 -8.82 7.15 -9.67
CA ASP A 6 -9.26 6.28 -10.75
C ASP A 6 -8.38 5.03 -10.85
N LYS A 7 -7.07 5.21 -10.75
CA LYS A 7 -6.14 4.08 -10.77
C LYS A 7 -6.26 3.24 -9.51
N PHE A 8 -6.40 3.89 -8.36
CA PHE A 8 -6.55 3.19 -7.08
C PHE A 8 -7.76 2.26 -7.09
N GLN A 9 -8.84 2.68 -7.71
CA GLN A 9 -10.07 1.87 -7.81
C GLN A 9 -10.11 0.98 -9.06
N GLY A 10 -9.07 1.06 -9.90
CA GLY A 10 -9.02 0.30 -11.14
C GLY A 10 -8.67 -1.16 -10.94
N ARG A 11 -8.25 -1.79 -12.02
CA ARG A 11 -7.91 -3.21 -12.00
C ARG A 11 -6.49 -3.42 -11.50
N PHE A 12 -6.34 -4.39 -10.62
CA PHE A 12 -5.04 -4.79 -10.10
C PHE A 12 -4.90 -6.30 -10.20
N ILE A 13 -3.67 -6.74 -10.33
CA ILE A 13 -3.31 -8.14 -10.33
C ILE A 13 -2.88 -8.49 -8.91
N GLY A 14 -3.57 -9.44 -8.29
CA GLY A 14 -3.18 -9.92 -6.97
C GLY A 14 -1.99 -10.85 -7.07
N VAL A 15 -0.92 -10.56 -6.33
CA VAL A 15 0.29 -11.36 -6.34
C VAL A 15 0.14 -12.46 -5.28
N MET A 16 -0.16 -13.68 -5.72
CA MET A 16 -0.43 -14.79 -4.80
C MET A 16 0.82 -15.58 -4.43
N GLN A 17 1.68 -15.85 -5.40
CA GLN A 17 2.87 -16.66 -5.15
C GLN A 17 4.00 -15.82 -4.60
N TRP A 18 4.70 -16.36 -3.61
CA TRP A 18 5.84 -15.67 -3.03
C TRP A 18 6.95 -15.40 -4.05
N GLU A 19 7.11 -16.31 -5.01
CA GLU A 19 8.08 -16.11 -6.10
C GLU A 19 7.77 -14.85 -6.87
N ASP A 20 6.50 -14.65 -7.20
CA ASP A 20 6.07 -13.47 -7.97
C ASP A 20 6.18 -12.20 -7.12
N CYS A 21 5.88 -12.31 -5.84
CA CYS A 21 6.02 -11.19 -4.91
C CYS A 21 7.48 -10.75 -4.84
N ASN A 22 8.39 -11.70 -4.65
CA ASN A 22 9.81 -11.40 -4.58
C ASN A 22 10.31 -10.81 -5.90
N ALA A 23 9.85 -11.33 -7.02
CA ALA A 23 10.22 -10.81 -8.33
C ALA A 23 9.74 -9.36 -8.52
N LEU A 24 8.52 -9.07 -8.06
CA LEU A 24 7.99 -7.72 -8.14
C LEU A 24 8.81 -6.74 -7.29
N LEU A 25 9.11 -7.12 -6.05
CA LEU A 25 9.91 -6.28 -5.17
C LEU A 25 11.31 -6.05 -5.73
N GLU A 26 11.90 -7.08 -6.31
CA GLU A 26 13.20 -6.97 -6.96
C GLU A 26 13.14 -6.02 -8.15
N ASN A 27 12.09 -6.11 -8.94
CA ASN A 27 11.85 -5.21 -10.07
C ASN A 27 11.77 -3.76 -9.59
N LEU A 28 11.07 -3.51 -8.49
CA LEU A 28 10.96 -2.17 -7.92
C LEU A 28 12.32 -1.65 -7.47
N ILE A 29 13.12 -2.51 -6.83
CA ILE A 29 14.45 -2.13 -6.37
C ILE A 29 15.36 -1.79 -7.56
N ASN A 30 15.21 -2.51 -8.66
CA ASN A 30 16.01 -2.29 -9.86
C ASN A 30 15.55 -1.08 -10.69
N ASN A 31 14.37 -0.56 -10.40
CA ASN A 31 13.81 0.60 -11.10
C ASN A 31 13.25 1.62 -10.09
N PRO A 32 14.13 2.22 -9.27
CA PRO A 32 13.69 2.96 -8.10
C PRO A 32 13.41 4.44 -8.34
N ASP A 33 13.45 4.91 -9.57
CA ASP A 33 13.32 6.34 -9.85
C ASP A 33 11.87 6.78 -10.04
N ASP A 34 11.59 8.02 -9.62
CA ASP A 34 10.32 8.70 -9.87
C ASP A 34 9.11 8.05 -9.22
N TRP A 35 9.30 7.46 -8.04
CA TRP A 35 8.22 6.87 -7.28
C TRP A 35 7.73 7.79 -6.17
N TYR A 36 6.41 7.87 -6.03
CA TYR A 36 5.79 8.40 -4.83
C TYR A 36 5.61 7.25 -3.85
N LEU A 37 6.07 7.43 -2.64
CA LEU A 37 5.97 6.41 -1.58
C LEU A 37 4.98 6.94 -0.54
N TYR A 38 3.79 6.36 -0.52
CA TYR A 38 2.71 6.80 0.36
C TYR A 38 2.46 5.75 1.43
N ASP A 39 2.77 6.10 2.68
CA ASP A 39 2.36 5.30 3.83
C ASP A 39 1.05 5.92 4.32
N THR A 40 -0.04 5.16 4.20
CA THR A 40 -1.38 5.70 4.49
C THR A 40 -1.62 6.00 5.96
N LEU A 41 -0.67 5.66 6.83
CA LEU A 41 -0.71 6.11 8.22
C LEU A 41 -0.20 7.54 8.36
N THR A 42 0.31 8.12 7.30
CA THR A 42 0.81 9.49 7.25
C THR A 42 0.09 10.25 6.14
N GLN A 43 0.46 11.52 5.96
CA GLN A 43 -0.13 12.33 4.89
C GLN A 43 0.34 11.86 3.51
N ALA A 44 -0.53 12.05 2.52
CA ALA A 44 -0.15 11.75 1.14
C ALA A 44 1.02 12.64 0.73
N PRO A 45 2.08 12.06 0.15
CA PRO A 45 3.25 12.85 -0.25
C PRO A 45 2.95 13.72 -1.47
N THR A 46 3.68 14.82 -1.56
CA THR A 46 3.57 15.75 -2.69
C THR A 46 4.75 15.65 -3.64
N THR A 47 5.78 14.91 -3.24
CA THR A 47 6.99 14.75 -4.06
C THR A 47 7.41 13.29 -4.09
N THR A 48 8.18 12.93 -5.12
CA THR A 48 8.77 11.59 -5.19
C THR A 48 9.90 11.48 -4.18
N VAL A 49 10.24 10.24 -3.83
CA VAL A 49 11.40 9.98 -2.97
C VAL A 49 12.63 9.73 -3.83
N THR A 50 13.81 9.86 -3.22
CA THR A 50 15.04 9.52 -3.92
C THR A 50 15.11 8.01 -4.13
N ALA A 51 15.93 7.59 -5.10
CA ALA A 51 16.13 6.16 -5.35
C ALA A 51 16.59 5.43 -4.10
N GLU A 52 17.51 6.04 -3.34
CA GLU A 52 18.03 5.44 -2.12
C GLU A 52 16.95 5.23 -1.07
N VAL A 53 16.11 6.23 -0.86
CA VAL A 53 15.00 6.15 0.09
C VAL A 53 13.99 5.11 -0.36
N PHE A 54 13.71 5.06 -1.66
CA PHE A 54 12.77 4.09 -2.20
C PHE A 54 13.25 2.66 -1.94
N VAL A 55 14.51 2.37 -2.30
CA VAL A 55 15.09 1.04 -2.10
C VAL A 55 15.09 0.65 -0.62
N GLU A 56 15.47 1.59 0.25
CA GLU A 56 15.48 1.34 1.68
C GLU A 56 14.10 0.95 2.18
N ASN A 57 13.07 1.66 1.72
CA ASN A 57 11.70 1.37 2.15
C ASN A 57 11.17 0.06 1.56
N ILE A 58 11.52 -0.26 0.33
CA ILE A 58 11.12 -1.54 -0.25
C ILE A 58 11.74 -2.68 0.55
N ASN A 59 12.99 -2.55 0.97
CA ASN A 59 13.63 -3.57 1.80
C ASN A 59 12.96 -3.70 3.17
N LYS A 60 12.53 -2.59 3.77
CA LYS A 60 11.79 -2.63 5.02
C LYS A 60 10.44 -3.34 4.86
N ILE A 61 9.73 -3.03 3.79
CA ILE A 61 8.46 -3.69 3.47
C ILE A 61 8.68 -5.18 3.27
N LYS A 62 9.73 -5.54 2.53
CA LYS A 62 10.08 -6.95 2.30
C LYS A 62 10.31 -7.68 3.62
N THR A 63 10.98 -7.02 4.56
CA THR A 63 11.24 -7.61 5.88
C THR A 63 9.92 -7.83 6.64
N VAL A 64 9.02 -6.83 6.61
CA VAL A 64 7.71 -6.98 7.25
C VAL A 64 6.94 -8.14 6.65
N LEU A 65 6.91 -8.24 5.33
CA LEU A 65 6.20 -9.32 4.65
C LEU A 65 6.80 -10.68 4.99
N THR A 66 8.12 -10.76 5.06
CA THR A 66 8.81 -12.02 5.32
C THR A 66 8.62 -12.46 6.77
N GLU A 67 8.70 -11.53 7.71
CA GLU A 67 8.68 -11.87 9.14
C GLU A 67 7.27 -11.94 9.72
N GLU A 68 6.36 -11.10 9.24
CA GLU A 68 5.03 -10.99 9.85
C GLU A 68 3.91 -11.64 9.05
N HIS A 69 4.18 -12.06 7.82
CA HIS A 69 3.17 -12.71 6.99
C HIS A 69 3.65 -14.11 6.61
N GLN A 70 3.58 -15.01 7.58
CA GLN A 70 4.05 -16.39 7.40
C GLN A 70 2.93 -17.28 6.87
N GLU A 71 2.36 -16.88 5.75
CA GLU A 71 1.32 -17.63 5.09
C GLU A 71 1.87 -18.32 3.85
N ARG A 72 1.17 -19.35 3.42
CA ARG A 72 1.57 -20.12 2.25
C ARG A 72 1.59 -19.29 0.98
N TYR A 73 0.66 -18.34 0.89
CA TYR A 73 0.55 -17.45 -0.26
C TYR A 73 0.72 -16.02 0.19
N CYS A 74 1.22 -15.16 -0.72
CA CYS A 74 1.35 -13.74 -0.43
C CYS A 74 -0.05 -13.10 -0.27
N GLY A 75 -0.74 -12.87 -1.37
CA GLY A 75 -2.13 -12.40 -1.35
C GLY A 75 -2.39 -11.00 -0.80
N ILE A 76 -1.36 -10.25 -0.43
CA ILE A 76 -1.52 -8.91 0.14
C ILE A 76 -0.80 -7.84 -0.67
N VAL A 77 -0.28 -8.20 -1.82
CA VAL A 77 0.38 -7.28 -2.74
C VAL A 77 -0.39 -7.27 -4.06
N TYR A 78 -0.69 -6.09 -4.55
CA TYR A 78 -1.43 -5.92 -5.80
C TYR A 78 -0.69 -4.91 -6.66
N THR A 79 -0.63 -5.17 -7.96
CA THR A 79 0.04 -4.29 -8.91
C THR A 79 -0.81 -4.12 -10.17
N ASP A 80 -0.63 -2.99 -10.83
CA ASP A 80 -1.30 -2.77 -12.11
C ASP A 80 -0.65 -3.57 -13.24
N ASP A 81 0.64 -3.87 -13.13
CA ASP A 81 1.37 -4.61 -14.13
C ASP A 81 2.55 -5.31 -13.45
N LEU A 82 2.77 -6.59 -13.77
CA LEU A 82 3.84 -7.36 -13.15
C LEU A 82 5.21 -7.04 -13.74
N LYS A 83 5.25 -6.65 -15.01
CA LYS A 83 6.51 -6.39 -15.71
C LYS A 83 6.96 -4.94 -15.61
N THR A 84 6.02 -4.03 -15.75
CA THR A 84 6.30 -2.59 -15.70
C THR A 84 5.33 -1.92 -14.73
N PRO A 85 5.49 -2.19 -13.43
CA PRO A 85 4.55 -1.65 -12.46
C PRO A 85 4.62 -0.13 -12.39
N SER A 86 3.46 0.50 -12.28
CA SER A 86 3.35 1.94 -12.08
C SER A 86 2.47 2.28 -10.89
N PHE A 87 1.77 1.29 -10.33
CA PHE A 87 0.95 1.47 -9.14
C PHE A 87 0.91 0.14 -8.38
N VAL A 88 1.37 0.16 -7.14
CA VAL A 88 1.43 -1.04 -6.30
C VAL A 88 0.76 -0.77 -4.97
N LYS A 89 -0.10 -1.69 -4.55
CA LYS A 89 -0.77 -1.66 -3.25
C LYS A 89 -0.22 -2.77 -2.39
N ILE A 90 0.22 -2.44 -1.17
CA ILE A 90 0.73 -3.44 -0.24
C ILE A 90 0.00 -3.30 1.08
N PHE A 91 -0.68 -4.36 1.49
CA PHE A 91 -1.38 -4.39 2.77
C PHE A 91 -0.45 -4.88 3.87
N HIS A 92 -0.61 -4.33 5.06
CA HIS A 92 0.15 -4.83 6.20
C HIS A 92 -0.48 -6.15 6.67
N PRO A 93 0.34 -7.16 6.97
CA PRO A 93 -0.20 -8.47 7.38
C PRO A 93 -1.15 -8.40 8.57
N ASN A 94 -0.90 -7.51 9.51
CA ASN A 94 -1.73 -7.39 10.71
C ASN A 94 -3.12 -6.83 10.44
N ASN A 95 -3.34 -6.22 9.28
CA ASN A 95 -4.64 -5.63 8.97
C ASN A 95 -5.62 -6.62 8.37
N LEU A 96 -5.16 -7.79 7.97
CA LEU A 96 -6.02 -8.76 7.30
C LEU A 96 -7.12 -9.30 8.21
N GLY A 97 -6.79 -9.62 9.45
CA GLY A 97 -7.76 -10.16 10.40
C GLY A 97 -8.80 -9.14 10.82
N LYS A 98 -8.47 -7.87 10.81
CA LYS A 98 -9.37 -6.81 11.27
C LYS A 98 -10.46 -6.49 10.25
N THR A 99 -10.26 -6.89 9.01
CA THR A 99 -11.18 -6.53 7.94
C THR A 99 -12.14 -7.64 7.59
N CYS A 100 -11.96 -8.82 8.14
CA CYS A 100 -12.88 -9.92 7.92
C CYS A 100 -14.23 -9.56 8.49
N GLY A 101 -15.27 -9.60 7.65
CA GLY A 101 -16.62 -9.34 8.06
C GLY A 101 -17.06 -7.89 7.99
N SER A 102 -16.17 -6.97 7.67
CA SER A 102 -16.54 -5.57 7.54
C SER A 102 -16.62 -5.19 6.07
N SER A 103 -17.82 -5.25 5.51
CA SER A 103 -18.02 -4.93 4.10
C SER A 103 -18.16 -3.42 3.85
N GLU A 104 -18.49 -2.64 4.87
CA GLU A 104 -18.69 -1.21 4.72
C GLU A 104 -17.38 -0.45 4.58
N HIS A 105 -16.35 -0.92 5.23
CA HIS A 105 -15.05 -0.26 5.22
C HIS A 105 -13.98 -1.27 4.83
N PRO A 106 -13.82 -1.49 3.52
CA PRO A 106 -12.79 -2.41 3.07
C PRO A 106 -11.41 -1.96 3.51
N PRO A 107 -10.47 -2.88 3.65
CA PRO A 107 -9.13 -2.54 4.12
C PRO A 107 -8.44 -1.57 3.17
N ILE A 108 -7.66 -0.68 3.76
CA ILE A 108 -6.85 0.25 2.98
C ILE A 108 -5.41 -0.23 3.04
N PRO A 109 -4.72 -0.32 1.90
CA PRO A 109 -3.32 -0.71 1.91
C PRO A 109 -2.50 0.24 2.76
N GLN A 110 -1.52 -0.27 3.48
CA GLN A 110 -0.64 0.61 4.23
C GLN A 110 0.33 1.34 3.31
N TRP A 111 0.85 0.67 2.30
CA TRP A 111 1.82 1.27 1.39
C TRP A 111 1.26 1.34 -0.02
N LEU A 112 1.35 2.52 -0.60
CA LEU A 112 0.95 2.77 -1.98
C LEU A 112 2.14 3.36 -2.71
N LEU A 113 2.57 2.66 -3.76
CA LEU A 113 3.69 3.09 -4.59
C LEU A 113 3.12 3.48 -5.95
N SER A 114 3.44 4.67 -6.42
CA SER A 114 2.88 5.13 -7.69
C SER A 114 3.82 6.05 -8.44
N LYS A 115 3.62 6.11 -9.74
CA LYS A 115 4.34 7.07 -10.60
C LYS A 115 3.58 8.37 -10.75
N ILE A 116 2.35 8.41 -10.26
CA ILE A 116 1.52 9.62 -10.32
C ILE A 116 1.31 10.17 -8.90
N PRO A 117 1.05 11.47 -8.76
CA PRO A 117 0.90 12.09 -7.43
C PRO A 117 -0.26 11.49 -6.65
N PRO A 118 -0.01 11.07 -5.41
CA PRO A 118 -1.06 10.49 -4.58
C PRO A 118 -2.10 11.49 -4.09
N GLU A 119 -3.28 10.96 -3.79
CA GLU A 119 -4.36 11.69 -3.13
C GLU A 119 -4.67 10.97 -1.82
N ASP A 120 -5.29 11.69 -0.91
CA ASP A 120 -5.59 11.15 0.42
C ASP A 120 -6.69 10.09 0.34
N VAL A 121 -6.27 8.82 0.34
CA VAL A 121 -7.21 7.70 0.26
C VAL A 121 -7.91 7.46 1.60
N ILE A 122 -7.31 7.90 2.70
CA ILE A 122 -7.94 7.77 4.02
C ILE A 122 -9.14 8.71 4.11
N GLU A 123 -9.00 9.92 3.60
CA GLU A 123 -10.11 10.87 3.57
C GLU A 123 -11.27 10.34 2.72
N LYS A 124 -10.95 9.72 1.59
CA LYS A 124 -11.97 9.25 0.66
C LYS A 124 -12.58 7.90 1.02
N PHE A 125 -11.78 6.99 1.56
CA PHE A 125 -12.21 5.60 1.75
C PHE A 125 -12.03 5.10 3.17
N GLY A 126 -11.51 5.93 4.07
CA GLY A 126 -11.31 5.55 5.46
C GLY A 126 -12.61 5.46 6.24
N PRO A 127 -12.53 5.10 7.53
CA PRO A 127 -13.71 5.03 8.38
C PRO A 127 -14.42 6.37 8.48
N PRO A 128 -15.73 6.37 8.81
CA PRO A 128 -16.46 7.62 9.00
C PRO A 128 -15.80 8.54 10.02
N GLU A 129 -16.04 9.83 9.87
CA GLU A 129 -15.47 10.83 10.76
C GLU A 129 -15.76 10.54 12.23
N GLU A 130 -16.95 10.03 12.52
CA GLU A 130 -17.33 9.68 13.88
C GLU A 130 -16.40 8.64 14.49
N GLU A 131 -16.07 7.60 13.73
CA GLU A 131 -15.16 6.56 14.20
C GLU A 131 -13.76 7.10 14.37
N LYS A 132 -13.32 7.95 13.46
CA LYS A 132 -12.02 8.58 13.55
C LYS A 132 -11.95 9.47 14.79
N GLY A 133 -13.01 10.24 15.02
CA GLY A 133 -13.08 11.12 16.17
C GLY A 133 -13.02 10.35 17.48
N PHE A 134 -13.75 9.24 17.56
CA PHE A 134 -13.77 8.40 18.74
C PHE A 134 -12.36 7.83 19.03
N VAL A 135 -11.75 7.24 18.03
CA VAL A 135 -10.42 6.66 18.18
C VAL A 135 -9.40 7.74 18.55
N SER A 136 -9.50 8.88 17.90
CA SER A 136 -8.61 10.00 18.17
C SER A 136 -8.72 10.49 19.61
N LYS A 137 -9.92 10.57 20.14
CA LYS A 137 -10.14 10.94 21.54
C LYS A 137 -9.49 9.96 22.49
N PHE A 138 -9.64 8.70 22.19
CA PHE A 138 -9.04 7.64 23.00
C PHE A 138 -7.52 7.76 23.02
N LEU A 139 -6.93 7.99 21.86
CA LEU A 139 -5.49 8.06 21.75
C LEU A 139 -4.90 9.32 22.40
N LYS A 140 -5.68 10.36 22.50
CA LYS A 140 -5.21 11.61 23.12
C LYS A 140 -5.32 11.61 24.64
N LEU A 141 -6.02 10.66 25.17
CA LEU A 141 -6.11 10.52 26.60
C LEU A 141 -4.89 9.83 27.15
#